data_c381124ea3755e170bd9e57aad665aef
#
_entry.id   c381124ea3755e170bd9e57aad665aef
#
_cell.length_a   1.000
_cell.length_b   1.000
_cell.length_c   1.000
_cell.angle_alpha   90.00
_cell.angle_beta   90.00
_cell.angle_gamma   90.00
#
_symmetry.space_group_name_H-M   'P 1'
#
loop_
_entity.id
_entity.type
_entity.pdbx_description
1 polymer ?
#
loop_
_entity_poly.entity_id
_entity_poly.type
_entity_poly.pdbx_seq_one_letter_code
_entity_poly.pdbx_strand_id
1 'polypeptide(L)'
;MTTRKQKEQTGTKLRAGTLGLTAMNVLPERTVLEKKPIRKYKHRYTTGPFLFPENSGSLDWILLNNSTTQQKVRVTIFKCGIGTVKTPVAPGALEVTLGPCECTHNANTYPEGLVYEVQVDCNSKLVFPYVSIWPANYGVIIPGTGINSGMFLILMP
;
A
#
# COMPACT_ATOMS: atom_id res chain seq x y z
N MET A 1 19.21 45.35 -44.96
CA MET A 1 19.34 44.98 -46.39
C MET A 1 19.10 43.45 -46.47
N THR A 2 18.14 43.14 -47.37
CA THR A 2 18.03 41.89 -48.12
C THR A 2 17.54 40.66 -47.36
N THR A 3 16.60 39.87 -47.76
CA THR A 3 15.50 39.90 -48.75
C THR A 3 14.59 38.71 -48.47
N ARG A 4 13.30 38.92 -48.56
CA ARG A 4 12.19 37.97 -48.65
C ARG A 4 12.43 36.86 -49.66
N LYS A 5 11.97 35.65 -49.38
CA LYS A 5 11.33 34.76 -50.39
C LYS A 5 10.19 33.98 -49.81
N GLN A 6 9.03 34.32 -50.28
CA GLN A 6 7.81 33.52 -50.33
C GLN A 6 8.00 32.38 -51.33
N LYS A 7 7.39 31.23 -51.08
CA LYS A 7 7.05 30.29 -52.14
C LYS A 7 5.68 29.65 -51.88
N GLU A 8 4.93 29.82 -52.84
CA GLU A 8 3.60 29.54 -53.24
C GLU A 8 3.08 28.12 -53.01
N GLN A 9 1.78 28.14 -52.94
CA GLN A 9 0.77 27.09 -52.97
C GLN A 9 0.90 26.14 -54.17
N THR A 10 0.53 24.89 -53.95
CA THR A 10 -0.15 24.10 -54.99
C THR A 10 -1.22 23.24 -54.35
N GLY A 11 -2.43 23.54 -54.75
CA GLY A 11 -3.64 22.77 -54.39
C GLY A 11 -3.68 21.39 -55.07
N THR A 12 -4.24 20.44 -54.41
CA THR A 12 -4.62 19.18 -55.03
C THR A 12 -6.08 18.86 -54.71
N LYS A 13 -6.81 18.71 -55.80
CA LYS A 13 -8.21 18.43 -55.94
C LYS A 13 -8.67 17.19 -55.19
N LEU A 14 -9.78 17.34 -54.48
CA LEU A 14 -10.63 16.26 -53.94
C LEU A 14 -11.22 15.42 -55.08
N ARG A 15 -11.03 14.12 -55.02
CA ARG A 15 -11.83 13.13 -55.72
C ARG A 15 -12.76 12.44 -54.75
N ALA A 16 -14.06 12.60 -54.96
CA ALA A 16 -15.12 11.87 -54.28
C ALA A 16 -15.00 10.39 -54.70
N GLY A 17 -14.71 9.54 -53.72
CA GLY A 17 -14.79 8.08 -53.85
C GLY A 17 -15.92 7.58 -52.97
N THR A 18 -16.95 7.04 -53.57
CA THR A 18 -18.04 6.34 -52.90
C THR A 18 -17.49 5.13 -52.19
N LEU A 19 -17.54 5.13 -50.84
CA LEU A 19 -17.17 4.01 -50.04
C LEU A 19 -18.41 3.30 -49.54
N GLY A 20 -18.60 2.08 -50.01
CA GLY A 20 -19.60 1.14 -49.52
C GLY A 20 -19.39 0.86 -48.01
N LEU A 21 -20.43 1.08 -47.25
CA LEU A 21 -20.55 0.71 -45.85
C LEU A 21 -20.63 -0.82 -45.74
N THR A 22 -19.48 -1.46 -45.50
CA THR A 22 -19.49 -2.84 -45.00
C THR A 22 -19.66 -2.74 -43.47
N ALA A 23 -20.85 -3.10 -43.01
CA ALA A 23 -21.11 -3.22 -41.56
C ALA A 23 -20.24 -4.37 -41.01
N MET A 24 -19.11 -4.03 -40.42
CA MET A 24 -18.37 -4.97 -39.59
C MET A 24 -19.17 -5.15 -38.29
N ASN A 25 -19.74 -6.36 -38.14
CA ASN A 25 -20.25 -6.87 -36.89
C ASN A 25 -19.06 -6.97 -35.91
N VAL A 26 -18.83 -5.89 -35.13
CA VAL A 26 -17.97 -5.95 -33.97
C VAL A 26 -18.72 -6.74 -32.91
N LEU A 27 -18.37 -8.01 -32.76
CA LEU A 27 -18.78 -8.82 -31.63
C LEU A 27 -18.37 -8.06 -30.36
N PRO A 28 -19.27 -7.93 -29.35
CA PRO A 28 -18.89 -7.28 -28.11
C PRO A 28 -17.74 -8.08 -27.48
N GLU A 29 -16.63 -7.39 -27.29
CA GLU A 29 -15.48 -7.89 -26.54
C GLU A 29 -15.98 -8.46 -25.23
N ARG A 30 -15.86 -9.77 -25.04
CA ARG A 30 -16.18 -10.45 -23.80
C ARG A 30 -15.27 -9.85 -22.73
N THR A 31 -15.84 -8.96 -21.92
CA THR A 31 -15.16 -8.44 -20.73
C THR A 31 -14.81 -9.63 -19.86
N VAL A 32 -13.56 -10.05 -19.90
CA VAL A 32 -13.03 -11.07 -19.00
C VAL A 32 -13.14 -10.44 -17.60
N LEU A 33 -14.13 -10.86 -16.84
CA LEU A 33 -14.25 -10.50 -15.43
C LEU A 33 -12.99 -11.05 -14.76
N GLU A 34 -12.01 -10.16 -14.55
CA GLU A 34 -10.84 -10.50 -13.76
C GLU A 34 -11.33 -10.98 -12.39
N LYS A 35 -11.14 -12.27 -12.12
CA LYS A 35 -11.42 -12.84 -10.81
C LYS A 35 -10.56 -12.09 -9.80
N LYS A 36 -11.20 -11.26 -8.96
CA LYS A 36 -10.51 -10.64 -7.84
C LYS A 36 -9.70 -11.70 -7.09
N PRO A 37 -8.42 -11.47 -6.83
CA PRO A 37 -7.59 -12.44 -6.13
C PRO A 37 -8.23 -12.77 -4.78
N ILE A 38 -8.40 -14.07 -4.49
CA ILE A 38 -8.95 -14.53 -3.22
C ILE A 38 -7.99 -14.09 -2.12
N ARG A 39 -8.44 -13.19 -1.25
CA ARG A 39 -7.60 -12.70 -0.15
C ARG A 39 -7.34 -13.84 0.83
N LYS A 40 -6.08 -14.09 1.14
CA LYS A 40 -5.63 -15.09 2.13
C LYS A 40 -6.12 -14.76 3.55
N TYR A 41 -6.35 -13.46 3.84
CA TYR A 41 -6.75 -12.95 5.16
C TYR A 41 -8.06 -12.18 5.07
N LYS A 42 -8.90 -12.31 6.12
CA LYS A 42 -10.23 -11.69 6.19
C LYS A 42 -10.18 -10.23 6.65
N HIS A 43 -9.22 -9.88 7.48
CA HIS A 43 -9.09 -8.56 8.07
C HIS A 43 -7.74 -7.96 7.74
N ARG A 44 -7.74 -6.68 7.44
CA ARG A 44 -6.54 -5.87 7.26
C ARG A 44 -6.66 -4.63 8.12
N TYR A 45 -5.67 -4.43 8.97
CA TYR A 45 -5.49 -3.24 9.77
C TYR A 45 -4.34 -2.42 9.19
N THR A 46 -4.42 -1.11 9.28
CA THR A 46 -3.34 -0.21 8.88
C THR A 46 -3.23 0.95 9.87
N THR A 47 -2.00 1.38 10.14
CA THR A 47 -1.73 2.63 10.86
C THR A 47 -2.07 3.86 10.02
N GLY A 48 -2.23 3.69 8.69
CA GLY A 48 -2.03 4.79 7.77
C GLY A 48 -0.56 5.23 7.74
N PRO A 49 -0.22 6.17 6.85
CA PRO A 49 1.14 6.70 6.77
C PRO A 49 1.45 7.58 7.99
N PHE A 50 2.63 7.39 8.58
CA PHE A 50 3.17 8.22 9.68
C PHE A 50 4.64 8.53 9.43
N LEU A 51 5.08 9.70 9.92
CA LEU A 51 6.48 10.10 9.87
C LEU A 51 7.26 9.32 10.94
N PHE A 52 8.41 8.72 10.56
CA PHE A 52 9.38 8.17 11.50
C PHE A 52 10.33 9.31 11.90
N PRO A 53 10.22 9.85 13.12
CA PRO A 53 10.92 11.06 13.50
C PRO A 53 12.43 10.92 13.53
N GLU A 54 13.16 12.03 13.49
CA GLU A 54 14.58 12.07 13.80
C GLU A 54 14.84 11.65 15.25
N ASN A 55 15.98 11.04 15.52
CA ASN A 55 16.37 10.44 16.81
C ASN A 55 15.48 9.28 17.27
N SER A 56 14.79 8.63 16.33
CA SER A 56 14.07 7.40 16.60
C SER A 56 15.06 6.22 16.62
N GLY A 57 14.92 5.34 17.61
CA GLY A 57 15.73 4.11 17.69
C GLY A 57 15.09 2.96 16.95
N SER A 58 13.82 2.69 17.26
CA SER A 58 13.10 1.56 16.65
C SER A 58 11.63 1.87 16.39
N LEU A 59 11.11 1.17 15.39
CA LEU A 59 9.69 0.97 15.17
C LEU A 59 9.34 -0.41 15.71
N ASP A 60 8.52 -0.44 16.73
CA ASP A 60 8.08 -1.66 17.39
C ASP A 60 6.64 -1.96 17.02
N TRP A 61 6.35 -3.22 16.76
CA TRP A 61 4.99 -3.70 16.69
C TRP A 61 4.77 -4.87 17.65
N ILE A 62 3.61 -4.88 18.26
CA ILE A 62 3.15 -5.90 19.19
C ILE A 62 1.85 -6.48 18.63
N LEU A 63 1.71 -7.79 18.69
CA LEU A 63 0.48 -8.50 18.32
C LEU A 63 0.00 -9.29 19.52
N LEU A 64 -1.28 -9.17 19.85
CA LEU A 64 -1.94 -9.95 20.88
C LEU A 64 -3.08 -10.75 20.24
N ASN A 65 -3.06 -12.06 20.42
CA ASN A 65 -4.17 -12.94 20.01
C ASN A 65 -5.07 -13.21 21.22
N ASN A 66 -6.19 -12.51 21.33
CA ASN A 66 -7.20 -12.73 22.38
C ASN A 66 -8.22 -13.83 22.01
N SER A 67 -7.99 -14.59 20.95
CA SER A 67 -8.85 -15.71 20.60
C SER A 67 -8.42 -17.00 21.30
N THR A 68 -9.33 -17.95 21.37
CA THR A 68 -9.07 -19.30 21.90
C THR A 68 -8.43 -20.23 20.88
N THR A 69 -8.11 -19.75 19.69
CA THR A 69 -7.54 -20.54 18.59
C THR A 69 -6.26 -19.91 18.09
N GLN A 70 -5.39 -20.74 17.53
CA GLN A 70 -4.17 -20.27 16.86
C GLN A 70 -4.51 -19.35 15.67
N GLN A 71 -3.78 -18.24 15.53
CA GLN A 71 -3.94 -17.29 14.44
C GLN A 71 -2.65 -17.14 13.64
N LYS A 72 -2.78 -17.13 12.30
CA LYS A 72 -1.72 -16.69 11.40
C LYS A 72 -1.92 -15.22 11.10
N VAL A 73 -0.88 -14.45 11.30
CA VAL A 73 -0.86 -12.99 11.12
C VAL A 73 0.29 -12.63 10.20
N ARG A 74 0.04 -11.70 9.30
CA ARG A 74 1.09 -11.16 8.43
C ARG A 74 1.26 -9.68 8.74
N VAL A 75 2.48 -9.28 9.08
CA VAL A 75 2.87 -7.89 9.26
C VAL A 75 3.69 -7.44 8.06
N THR A 76 3.35 -6.31 7.48
CA THR A 76 4.11 -5.69 6.40
C THR A 76 4.33 -4.23 6.72
N ILE A 77 5.57 -3.79 6.69
CA ILE A 77 5.93 -2.39 6.84
C ILE A 77 6.24 -1.84 5.46
N PHE A 78 5.62 -0.73 5.13
CA PHE A 78 5.80 -0.06 3.85
C PHE A 78 6.54 1.26 4.06
N LYS A 79 7.44 1.58 3.16
CA LYS A 79 7.95 2.92 2.96
C LYS A 79 7.00 3.66 2.02
N CYS A 80 6.55 4.83 2.42
CA CYS A 80 5.64 5.68 1.67
C CYS A 80 6.42 6.88 1.11
N GLY A 81 6.33 7.13 -0.19
CA GLY A 81 6.89 8.31 -0.83
C GLY A 81 5.79 9.25 -1.30
N ILE A 82 6.08 10.53 -1.40
CA ILE A 82 5.15 11.53 -1.95
C ILE A 82 4.98 11.25 -3.45
N GLY A 83 3.74 11.02 -3.88
CA GLY A 83 3.44 10.78 -5.31
C GLY A 83 3.96 9.45 -5.87
N THR A 84 4.39 8.52 -5.02
CA THR A 84 4.90 7.21 -5.43
C THR A 84 4.10 6.07 -4.81
N VAL A 85 4.17 4.90 -5.44
CA VAL A 85 3.58 3.68 -4.88
C VAL A 85 4.38 3.27 -3.65
N LYS A 86 3.68 2.96 -2.55
CA LYS A 86 4.33 2.45 -1.34
C LYS A 86 4.99 1.09 -1.61
N THR A 87 6.20 0.91 -1.07
CA THR A 87 7.01 -0.30 -1.26
C THR A 87 7.25 -1.00 0.07
N PRO A 88 7.14 -2.34 0.13
CA PRO A 88 7.52 -3.07 1.35
C PRO A 88 9.01 -2.86 1.65
N VAL A 89 9.34 -2.63 2.92
CA VAL A 89 10.74 -2.62 3.38
C VAL A 89 11.22 -4.04 3.69
N ALA A 90 12.53 -4.27 3.54
CA ALA A 90 13.11 -5.58 3.86
C ALA A 90 12.86 -5.97 5.33
N PRO A 91 12.60 -7.26 5.62
CA PRO A 91 12.60 -8.43 4.72
C PRO A 91 11.29 -8.63 3.94
N GLY A 92 10.38 -7.65 3.85
CA GLY A 92 9.08 -7.76 3.24
C GLY A 92 7.99 -8.11 4.25
N ALA A 93 7.05 -8.96 3.87
CA ALA A 93 6.00 -9.40 4.78
C ALA A 93 6.50 -10.50 5.73
N LEU A 94 6.32 -10.29 7.03
CA LEU A 94 6.61 -11.28 8.07
C LEU A 94 5.33 -12.04 8.44
N GLU A 95 5.33 -13.36 8.30
CA GLU A 95 4.24 -14.22 8.77
C GLU A 95 4.56 -14.75 10.19
N VAL A 96 3.66 -14.51 11.11
CA VAL A 96 3.75 -14.91 12.52
C VAL A 96 2.59 -15.84 12.84
N THR A 97 2.85 -16.87 13.62
CA THR A 97 1.83 -17.75 14.17
C THR A 97 1.72 -17.50 15.67
N LEU A 98 0.55 -17.10 16.13
CA LEU A 98 0.24 -16.83 17.54
C LEU A 98 -0.67 -17.92 18.10
N GLY A 99 -0.28 -18.54 19.18
CA GLY A 99 -1.15 -19.42 19.96
C GLY A 99 -2.33 -18.67 20.61
N PRO A 100 -3.27 -19.38 21.23
CA PRO A 100 -4.35 -18.78 21.99
C PRO A 100 -3.80 -17.90 23.13
N CYS A 101 -4.32 -16.69 23.27
CA CYS A 101 -3.91 -15.72 24.29
C CYS A 101 -2.40 -15.39 24.27
N GLU A 102 -1.75 -15.60 23.15
CA GLU A 102 -0.31 -15.32 22.98
C GLU A 102 -0.08 -13.89 22.51
N CYS A 103 1.00 -13.30 23.02
CA CYS A 103 1.52 -12.01 22.61
C CYS A 103 2.92 -12.17 22.02
N THR A 104 3.20 -11.45 20.95
CA THR A 104 4.55 -11.34 20.37
C THR A 104 4.87 -9.91 20.00
N HIS A 105 6.16 -9.61 19.92
CA HIS A 105 6.63 -8.29 19.48
C HIS A 105 7.83 -8.42 18.58
N ASN A 106 8.10 -7.38 17.82
CA ASN A 106 9.33 -7.21 17.06
C ASN A 106 9.68 -5.72 16.99
N ALA A 107 10.97 -5.43 17.07
CA ALA A 107 11.53 -4.10 16.99
C ALA A 107 12.54 -4.04 15.84
N ASN A 108 12.43 -3.04 14.99
CA ASN A 108 13.35 -2.83 13.87
C ASN A 108 13.71 -1.36 13.74
N THR A 109 14.97 -1.11 13.40
CA THR A 109 15.46 0.23 13.07
C THR A 109 15.24 0.51 11.60
N TYR A 110 14.73 1.69 11.32
CA TYR A 110 14.47 2.19 9.97
C TYR A 110 15.11 3.57 9.78
N PRO A 111 15.39 3.99 8.52
CA PRO A 111 15.84 5.33 8.23
C PRO A 111 14.87 6.40 8.73
N GLU A 112 15.40 7.38 9.46
CA GLU A 112 14.65 8.51 10.01
C GLU A 112 14.22 9.52 8.94
N GLY A 113 13.27 10.39 9.28
CA GLY A 113 12.76 11.42 8.38
C GLY A 113 11.95 10.88 7.20
N LEU A 114 11.63 9.58 7.19
CA LEU A 114 10.84 8.94 6.16
C LEU A 114 9.45 8.58 6.66
N VAL A 115 8.52 8.43 5.73
CA VAL A 115 7.13 8.06 6.03
C VAL A 115 6.97 6.55 5.88
N TYR A 116 6.37 5.93 6.90
CA TYR A 116 6.08 4.51 6.92
C TYR A 116 4.60 4.24 7.17
N GLU A 117 4.17 3.03 6.84
CA GLU A 117 2.85 2.48 7.14
C GLU A 117 3.03 1.03 7.57
N VAL A 118 2.39 0.63 8.67
CA VAL A 118 2.33 -0.76 9.10
C VAL A 118 0.97 -1.33 8.74
N GLN A 119 0.98 -2.46 8.02
CA GLN A 119 -0.23 -3.24 7.74
C GLN A 119 -0.17 -4.58 8.44
N VAL A 120 -1.30 -4.98 9.03
CA VAL A 120 -1.47 -6.26 9.70
C VAL A 120 -2.66 -6.99 9.09
N ASP A 121 -2.39 -8.13 8.49
CA ASP A 121 -3.40 -9.01 7.91
C ASP A 121 -3.64 -10.22 8.83
N CYS A 122 -4.89 -10.53 9.16
CA CYS A 122 -5.26 -11.68 10.00
C CYS A 122 -6.66 -12.22 9.68
N ASN A 123 -7.03 -13.35 10.30
CA ASN A 123 -8.33 -13.99 10.09
C ASN A 123 -9.32 -13.78 11.25
N SER A 124 -8.86 -13.20 12.36
CA SER A 124 -9.70 -12.96 13.54
C SER A 124 -9.68 -11.48 13.94
N LYS A 125 -10.85 -10.94 14.27
CA LYS A 125 -10.98 -9.61 14.88
C LYS A 125 -10.43 -9.54 16.32
N LEU A 126 -10.11 -10.69 16.92
CA LEU A 126 -9.52 -10.78 18.26
C LEU A 126 -7.99 -10.74 18.22
N VAL A 127 -7.39 -10.43 17.07
CA VAL A 127 -5.99 -10.06 16.98
C VAL A 127 -5.89 -8.55 17.10
N PHE A 128 -5.15 -8.08 18.10
CA PHE A 128 -4.98 -6.67 18.43
C PHE A 128 -3.54 -6.24 18.12
N PRO A 129 -3.33 -5.46 17.05
CA PRO A 129 -2.04 -4.85 16.76
C PRO A 129 -1.82 -3.59 17.59
N TYR A 130 -0.58 -3.35 17.97
CA TYR A 130 -0.08 -2.12 18.55
C TYR A 130 1.24 -1.76 17.88
N VAL A 131 1.44 -0.49 17.56
CA VAL A 131 2.68 0.03 16.96
C VAL A 131 3.16 1.22 17.76
N SER A 132 4.45 1.28 18.03
CA SER A 132 5.09 2.39 18.73
C SER A 132 6.45 2.72 18.13
N ILE A 133 6.90 3.95 18.37
CA ILE A 133 8.24 4.40 18.01
C ILE A 133 8.98 4.71 19.31
N TRP A 134 10.17 4.12 19.44
CA TRP A 134 11.04 4.33 20.60
C TRP A 134 12.23 5.22 20.21
N PRO A 135 12.68 6.11 21.09
CA PRO A 135 13.86 6.91 20.84
C PRO A 135 15.14 6.06 20.89
N ALA A 136 16.19 6.53 20.23
CA ALA A 136 17.49 5.85 20.21
C ALA A 136 18.10 5.65 21.60
N ASN A 137 17.76 6.48 22.56
CA ASN A 137 18.32 6.50 23.93
C ASN A 137 17.49 5.70 24.96
N TYR A 138 16.57 4.86 24.54
CA TYR A 138 15.76 3.96 25.38
C TYR A 138 15.32 4.58 26.73
N GLY A 139 14.19 5.22 26.75
CA GLY A 139 13.66 5.73 28.03
C GLY A 139 12.16 5.90 28.07
N VAL A 140 11.61 6.49 27.06
CA VAL A 140 10.17 6.80 27.00
C VAL A 140 9.73 6.69 25.54
N ILE A 141 8.57 6.08 25.29
CA ILE A 141 7.93 6.12 23.96
C ILE A 141 7.80 7.57 23.52
N ILE A 142 8.17 7.87 22.27
CA ILE A 142 8.02 9.22 21.73
C ILE A 142 6.54 9.60 21.81
N PRO A 143 6.17 10.71 22.48
CA PRO A 143 4.78 11.10 22.66
C PRO A 143 4.05 11.21 21.31
N GLY A 144 2.84 10.66 21.24
CA GLY A 144 2.02 10.72 20.04
C GLY A 144 2.31 9.63 18.98
N THR A 145 3.29 8.76 19.22
CA THR A 145 3.66 7.69 18.26
C THR A 145 3.10 6.31 18.60
N GLY A 146 2.43 6.16 19.75
CA GLY A 146 1.74 4.91 20.08
C GLY A 146 0.44 4.78 19.30
N ILE A 147 0.32 3.75 18.47
CA ILE A 147 -0.87 3.43 17.69
C ILE A 147 -1.40 2.09 18.18
N ASN A 148 -2.51 2.12 18.92
CA ASN A 148 -3.16 0.92 19.42
C ASN A 148 -4.24 0.40 18.45
N SER A 149 -4.81 -0.77 18.75
CA SER A 149 -5.82 -1.41 17.90
C SER A 149 -7.04 -0.54 17.61
N GLY A 150 -7.41 0.37 18.50
CA GLY A 150 -8.52 1.31 18.30
C GLY A 150 -8.22 2.44 17.31
N MET A 151 -6.94 2.70 17.06
CA MET A 151 -6.47 3.73 16.12
C MET A 151 -6.16 3.16 14.72
N PHE A 152 -6.09 1.84 14.59
CA PHE A 152 -5.91 1.21 13.28
C PHE A 152 -7.16 1.37 12.43
N LEU A 153 -6.97 1.77 11.19
CA LEU A 153 -8.02 1.76 10.19
C LEU A 153 -8.24 0.32 9.70
N ILE A 154 -9.48 -0.13 9.74
CA ILE A 154 -9.85 -1.41 9.12
C ILE A 154 -10.09 -1.13 7.65
N LEU A 155 -9.20 -1.63 6.79
CA LEU A 155 -9.43 -1.57 5.35
C LEU A 155 -10.45 -2.65 5.00
N MET A 156 -11.65 -2.19 4.62
CA MET A 156 -12.69 -3.09 4.12
C MET A 156 -12.20 -3.84 2.87
N PRO A 157 -12.62 -5.09 2.70
CA PRO A 157 -12.26 -5.91 1.55
C PRO A 157 -12.78 -5.35 0.22
#